data_a9aaf83eb72bf00e32bfca775b06ea16
#
_entry.id   a9aaf83eb72bf00e32bfca775b06ea16
#
_cell.length_a   1.000
_cell.length_b   1.000
_cell.length_c   1.000
_cell.angle_alpha   90.00
_cell.angle_beta   90.00
_cell.angle_gamma   90.00
#
_symmetry.space_group_name_H-M   'P 1'
#
loop_
_entity.id
_entity.type
_entity.pdbx_description
1 polymer ?
#
loop_
_entity_poly.entity_id
_entity_poly.type
_entity_poly.pdbx_seq_one_letter_code
_entity_poly.pdbx_strand_id
1 'polypeptide(L)'
;MELSAVALIASAFILIITDMELEESTPILVGGGQFTEKDVAPERALSPMGIAAAAARAALSDTGIGDKLTALIDTLMVIRIIFDSTNRPRLPIPFGRAENPPRAVARRIGANPTHAIYGNVGGNTPQKYINEMAEKIATGDVDVALITGSEAIKTAQLALRNGLELDWQEHDEGPQEDRGLGEKLSTSHEFAHGLGIPIQTYPLFENAIRGARGHTIED
;
A
#
# COMPACT_ATOMS: atom_id res chain seq x y z
N MET A 1 7.25 3.40 14.89
CA MET A 1 7.15 3.99 13.55
C MET A 1 5.81 3.53 13.00
N GLU A 2 4.86 4.44 12.92
CA GLU A 2 3.53 4.15 12.39
C GLU A 2 3.62 4.27 10.87
N LEU A 3 3.38 3.17 10.16
CA LEU A 3 3.21 3.20 8.72
C LEU A 3 1.80 3.68 8.41
N SER A 4 1.71 4.83 7.78
CA SER A 4 0.44 5.39 7.32
C SER A 4 0.00 4.70 6.02
N ALA A 5 -1.29 4.51 5.85
CA ALA A 5 -1.84 4.07 4.58
C ALA A 5 -1.83 5.22 3.57
N VAL A 6 -1.41 4.94 2.35
CA VAL A 6 -1.38 5.89 1.24
C VAL A 6 -2.21 5.35 0.09
N ALA A 7 -3.09 6.16 -0.45
CA ALA A 7 -3.84 5.85 -1.67
C ALA A 7 -3.61 6.95 -2.72
N LEU A 8 -3.36 6.54 -3.95
CA LEU A 8 -3.16 7.42 -5.09
C LEU A 8 -4.16 7.08 -6.19
N ILE A 9 -4.72 8.10 -6.81
CA ILE A 9 -5.65 7.97 -7.94
C ILE A 9 -5.10 8.78 -9.10
N ALA A 10 -5.05 8.19 -10.29
CA ALA A 10 -4.64 8.85 -11.51
C ALA A 10 -5.81 8.95 -12.49
N SER A 11 -6.15 10.14 -12.95
CA SER A 11 -7.12 10.43 -14.03
C SER A 11 -6.94 11.86 -14.56
N ALA A 12 -7.37 12.10 -15.78
CA ALA A 12 -7.17 13.36 -16.47
C ALA A 12 -8.00 14.51 -15.88
N PHE A 13 -7.35 15.50 -15.25
CA PHE A 13 -7.93 16.81 -15.02
C PHE A 13 -6.96 17.94 -15.39
N ILE A 14 -7.44 18.88 -16.17
CA ILE A 14 -6.68 20.04 -16.66
C ILE A 14 -6.52 21.02 -15.51
N LEU A 15 -5.29 21.21 -15.03
CA LEU A 15 -4.90 22.40 -14.33
C LEU A 15 -3.98 23.20 -15.26
N ILE A 16 -4.31 24.49 -15.43
CA ILE A 16 -3.61 25.41 -16.32
C ILE A 16 -2.12 25.51 -15.91
N ILE A 17 -1.28 24.73 -16.56
CA ILE A 17 0.13 25.03 -16.68
C ILE A 17 0.28 25.65 -18.06
N THR A 18 0.43 26.96 -18.10
CA THR A 18 0.69 27.70 -19.31
C THR A 18 1.87 27.09 -20.06
N ASP A 19 1.62 26.71 -21.33
CA ASP A 19 2.58 26.27 -22.35
C ASP A 19 3.08 24.81 -22.35
N MET A 20 2.42 23.85 -21.69
CA MET A 20 2.57 22.44 -22.01
C MET A 20 1.34 21.89 -22.70
N GLU A 21 1.43 21.54 -23.96
CA GLU A 21 0.41 20.68 -24.61
C GLU A 21 0.55 19.27 -24.02
N LEU A 22 -0.41 18.87 -23.16
CA LEU A 22 -0.50 17.50 -22.69
C LEU A 22 -1.17 16.67 -23.76
N GLU A 23 -0.58 15.54 -24.10
CA GLU A 23 -1.23 14.54 -24.95
C GLU A 23 -2.42 13.92 -24.19
N GLU A 24 -3.48 13.52 -24.92
CA GLU A 24 -4.70 12.93 -24.29
C GLU A 24 -4.39 11.67 -23.47
N SER A 25 -3.33 10.94 -23.83
CA SER A 25 -2.86 9.75 -23.12
C SER A 25 -1.92 10.01 -21.94
N THR A 26 -1.64 11.30 -21.61
CA THR A 26 -0.73 11.62 -20.51
C THR A 26 -1.33 11.20 -19.17
N PRO A 27 -0.69 10.28 -18.42
CA PRO A 27 -1.20 9.86 -17.10
C PRO A 27 -1.05 10.99 -16.10
N ILE A 28 -2.12 11.26 -15.34
CA ILE A 28 -2.15 12.34 -14.33
C ILE A 28 -2.49 11.75 -12.98
N LEU A 29 -1.80 12.22 -11.93
CA LEU A 29 -2.16 11.97 -10.56
C LEU A 29 -3.20 12.98 -10.11
N VAL A 30 -4.42 12.53 -9.77
CA VAL A 30 -5.56 13.42 -9.49
C VAL A 30 -5.95 13.51 -8.02
N GLY A 31 -5.45 12.62 -7.18
CA GLY A 31 -5.72 12.67 -5.74
C GLY A 31 -4.77 11.81 -4.94
N GLY A 32 -4.47 12.25 -3.72
CA GLY A 32 -3.69 11.54 -2.74
C GLY A 32 -4.36 11.55 -1.37
N GLY A 33 -4.25 10.44 -0.63
CA GLY A 33 -4.86 10.34 0.67
C GLY A 33 -4.02 9.55 1.64
N GLN A 34 -4.03 9.99 2.89
CA GLN A 34 -3.35 9.34 3.99
C GLN A 34 -4.32 9.21 5.17
N PHE A 35 -4.26 8.08 5.83
CA PHE A 35 -5.02 7.84 7.05
C PHE A 35 -4.13 7.18 8.10
N THR A 36 -4.16 7.71 9.31
CA THR A 36 -3.48 7.12 10.47
C THR A 36 -4.47 7.05 11.61
N GLU A 37 -4.73 5.85 12.09
CA GLU A 37 -5.56 5.64 13.26
C GLU A 37 -4.71 5.81 14.52
N LYS A 38 -4.97 6.88 15.29
CA LYS A 38 -4.28 7.20 16.53
C LYS A 38 -5.24 7.11 17.71
N ASP A 39 -4.71 6.69 18.85
CA ASP A 39 -5.40 6.71 20.16
C ASP A 39 -6.75 5.95 20.16
N VAL A 40 -6.89 4.96 19.29
CA VAL A 40 -8.03 4.06 19.25
C VAL A 40 -7.70 2.77 20.00
N ALA A 41 -8.59 2.35 20.87
CA ALA A 41 -8.45 1.08 21.57
C ALA A 41 -8.44 -0.08 20.56
N PRO A 42 -7.57 -1.08 20.71
CA PRO A 42 -7.40 -2.15 19.73
C PRO A 42 -8.71 -2.85 19.34
N GLU A 43 -9.66 -2.98 20.28
CA GLU A 43 -10.97 -3.61 20.07
C GLU A 43 -11.87 -2.87 19.09
N ARG A 44 -11.60 -1.58 18.88
CA ARG A 44 -12.36 -0.69 18.00
C ARG A 44 -11.59 -0.27 16.76
N ALA A 45 -10.33 -0.68 16.70
CA ALA A 45 -9.44 -0.31 15.60
C ALA A 45 -9.85 -1.00 14.31
N LEU A 46 -9.61 -0.32 13.20
CA LEU A 46 -9.90 -0.84 11.87
C LEU A 46 -9.00 -2.03 11.53
N SER A 47 -9.55 -2.95 10.74
CA SER A 47 -8.74 -3.99 10.06
C SER A 47 -7.77 -3.34 9.06
N PRO A 48 -6.72 -4.06 8.62
CA PRO A 48 -5.84 -3.54 7.56
C PRO A 48 -6.61 -3.04 6.33
N MET A 49 -7.61 -3.80 5.87
CA MET A 49 -8.42 -3.37 4.72
C MET A 49 -9.35 -2.19 5.05
N GLY A 50 -9.76 -2.05 6.30
CA GLY A 50 -10.47 -0.87 6.79
C GLY A 50 -9.60 0.40 6.71
N ILE A 51 -8.33 0.30 7.12
CA ILE A 51 -7.36 1.40 7.04
C ILE A 51 -7.06 1.75 5.58
N ALA A 52 -6.81 0.74 4.73
CA ALA A 52 -6.58 0.95 3.29
C ALA A 52 -7.78 1.66 2.62
N ALA A 53 -9.00 1.26 2.96
CA ALA A 53 -10.20 1.89 2.45
C ALA A 53 -10.39 3.33 2.98
N ALA A 54 -9.98 3.62 4.22
CA ALA A 54 -10.02 4.98 4.75
C ALA A 54 -9.06 5.91 3.99
N ALA A 55 -7.83 5.46 3.71
CA ALA A 55 -6.88 6.19 2.88
C ALA A 55 -7.39 6.38 1.44
N ALA A 56 -8.00 5.33 0.86
CA ALA A 56 -8.62 5.39 -0.46
C ALA A 56 -9.74 6.44 -0.52
N ARG A 57 -10.62 6.47 0.49
CA ARG A 57 -11.65 7.53 0.59
C ARG A 57 -11.06 8.92 0.72
N ALA A 58 -9.98 9.09 1.47
CA ALA A 58 -9.29 10.37 1.57
C ALA A 58 -8.74 10.82 0.21
N ALA A 59 -8.13 9.91 -0.56
CA ALA A 59 -7.65 10.21 -1.91
C ALA A 59 -8.80 10.54 -2.87
N LEU A 60 -9.91 9.81 -2.81
CA LEU A 60 -11.11 10.12 -3.60
C LEU A 60 -11.68 11.49 -3.25
N SER A 61 -11.74 11.83 -1.97
CA SER A 61 -12.19 13.15 -1.52
C SER A 61 -11.29 14.29 -2.00
N ASP A 62 -9.97 14.05 -2.05
CA ASP A 62 -8.99 15.04 -2.51
C ASP A 62 -9.17 15.41 -3.98
N THR A 63 -9.74 14.52 -4.80
CA THR A 63 -10.05 14.81 -6.22
C THR A 63 -11.14 15.86 -6.42
N GLY A 64 -11.95 16.16 -5.41
CA GLY A 64 -13.13 17.03 -5.50
C GLY A 64 -14.35 16.43 -6.23
N ILE A 65 -14.21 15.24 -6.84
CA ILE A 65 -15.28 14.56 -7.59
C ILE A 65 -15.44 13.09 -7.15
N GLY A 66 -15.04 12.76 -5.92
CA GLY A 66 -14.85 11.41 -5.41
C GLY A 66 -15.91 10.39 -5.80
N ASP A 67 -17.20 10.67 -5.57
CA ASP A 67 -18.28 9.71 -5.87
C ASP A 67 -18.36 9.38 -7.38
N LYS A 68 -18.15 10.37 -8.23
CA LYS A 68 -18.15 10.18 -9.70
C LYS A 68 -16.94 9.36 -10.12
N LEU A 69 -15.78 9.66 -9.55
CA LEU A 69 -14.54 8.95 -9.87
C LEU A 69 -14.57 7.50 -9.38
N THR A 70 -15.18 7.24 -8.23
CA THR A 70 -15.33 5.88 -7.67
C THR A 70 -15.99 4.92 -8.66
N ALA A 71 -17.01 5.39 -9.39
CA ALA A 71 -17.71 4.58 -10.38
C ALA A 71 -16.87 4.30 -11.66
N LEU A 72 -15.82 5.08 -11.89
CA LEU A 72 -14.93 4.97 -13.04
C LEU A 72 -13.67 4.14 -12.76
N ILE A 73 -13.42 3.76 -11.51
CA ILE A 73 -12.24 2.94 -11.17
C ILE A 73 -12.38 1.58 -11.85
N ASP A 74 -11.56 1.33 -12.85
CA ASP A 74 -11.47 0.04 -13.54
C ASP A 74 -10.41 -0.87 -12.93
N THR A 75 -9.37 -0.31 -12.33
CA THR A 75 -8.27 -1.03 -11.71
C THR A 75 -8.09 -0.60 -10.25
N LEU A 76 -8.19 -1.54 -9.34
CA LEU A 76 -7.91 -1.34 -7.92
C LEU A 76 -6.79 -2.27 -7.46
N MET A 77 -5.72 -1.66 -6.98
CA MET A 77 -4.55 -2.37 -6.46
C MET A 77 -4.38 -2.13 -4.96
N VAL A 78 -4.20 -3.22 -4.23
CA VAL A 78 -3.81 -3.18 -2.82
C VAL A 78 -2.38 -3.70 -2.69
N ILE A 79 -1.48 -2.91 -2.11
CA ILE A 79 -0.13 -3.35 -1.79
C ILE A 79 -0.21 -4.37 -0.66
N ARG A 80 0.51 -5.50 -0.82
CA ARG A 80 0.48 -6.60 0.14
C ARG A 80 0.95 -6.14 1.51
N ILE A 81 0.15 -6.46 2.51
CA ILE A 81 0.51 -6.22 3.91
C ILE A 81 1.63 -7.16 4.35
N ILE A 82 2.44 -6.70 5.30
CA ILE A 82 3.60 -7.49 5.78
C ILE A 82 3.18 -8.82 6.41
N PHE A 83 2.00 -8.88 6.99
CA PHE A 83 1.47 -10.10 7.61
C PHE A 83 1.19 -11.21 6.59
N ASP A 84 0.77 -10.86 5.37
CA ASP A 84 0.56 -11.80 4.27
C ASP A 84 1.85 -12.12 3.50
N SER A 85 2.96 -11.53 3.93
CA SER A 85 4.26 -11.67 3.26
C SER A 85 5.20 -12.67 3.94
N THR A 86 4.82 -13.22 5.07
CA THR A 86 5.68 -14.14 5.81
C THR A 86 5.13 -15.56 5.77
N ASN A 87 5.85 -16.46 5.14
CA ASN A 87 5.67 -17.92 5.31
C ASN A 87 6.19 -18.39 6.68
N ARG A 88 6.49 -17.47 7.60
CA ARG A 88 7.09 -17.82 8.89
C ARG A 88 6.01 -17.85 9.96
N PRO A 89 5.89 -18.95 10.72
CA PRO A 89 4.94 -19.07 11.83
C PRO A 89 5.22 -18.11 13.00
N ARG A 90 6.22 -17.21 12.87
CA ARG A 90 6.65 -16.29 13.92
C ARG A 90 5.79 -15.02 14.06
N LEU A 91 4.90 -14.77 13.13
CA LEU A 91 3.90 -13.70 13.22
C LEU A 91 2.53 -14.26 12.80
N PRO A 92 2.00 -15.27 13.51
CA PRO A 92 0.61 -15.65 13.28
C PRO A 92 -0.24 -14.46 13.71
N ILE A 93 -1.07 -13.95 12.79
CA ILE A 93 -2.17 -13.08 13.18
C ILE A 93 -3.35 -14.00 13.44
N PRO A 94 -3.73 -14.20 14.69
CA PRO A 94 -4.86 -15.07 15.02
C PRO A 94 -6.23 -14.42 14.72
N PHE A 95 -6.21 -13.25 14.05
CA PHE A 95 -7.40 -12.41 13.84
C PHE A 95 -8.08 -12.62 12.49
N GLY A 96 -7.63 -13.57 11.70
CA GLY A 96 -8.11 -13.72 10.32
C GLY A 96 -7.50 -12.70 9.36
N ARG A 97 -7.95 -12.72 8.12
CA ARG A 97 -7.51 -11.82 7.05
C ARG A 97 -8.56 -11.73 5.95
N ALA A 98 -8.48 -10.69 5.12
CA ALA A 98 -9.24 -10.64 3.90
C ALA A 98 -8.72 -11.68 2.91
N GLU A 99 -9.61 -12.51 2.37
CA GLU A 99 -9.27 -13.50 1.33
C GLU A 99 -9.03 -12.83 -0.03
N ASN A 100 -9.71 -11.70 -0.24
CA ASN A 100 -9.60 -10.91 -1.46
C ASN A 100 -9.40 -9.42 -1.08
N PRO A 101 -8.16 -9.01 -0.70
CA PRO A 101 -7.88 -7.66 -0.22
C PRO A 101 -8.35 -6.54 -1.15
N PRO A 102 -8.12 -6.57 -2.48
CA PRO A 102 -8.61 -5.51 -3.34
C PRO A 102 -10.15 -5.46 -3.42
N ARG A 103 -10.85 -6.59 -3.37
CA ARG A 103 -12.32 -6.59 -3.34
C ARG A 103 -12.87 -6.12 -2.00
N ALA A 104 -12.20 -6.45 -0.90
CA ALA A 104 -12.54 -5.94 0.43
C ALA A 104 -12.45 -4.40 0.50
N VAL A 105 -11.43 -3.81 -0.10
CA VAL A 105 -11.32 -2.35 -0.24
C VAL A 105 -12.38 -1.80 -1.18
N ALA A 106 -12.55 -2.40 -2.36
CA ALA A 106 -13.52 -1.96 -3.37
C ALA A 106 -14.94 -1.88 -2.78
N ARG A 107 -15.39 -2.93 -2.07
CA ARG A 107 -16.68 -2.96 -1.39
C ARG A 107 -16.83 -1.80 -0.40
N ARG A 108 -15.79 -1.50 0.37
CA ARG A 108 -15.81 -0.43 1.38
C ARG A 108 -15.91 0.97 0.78
N ILE A 109 -15.35 1.18 -0.39
CA ILE A 109 -15.42 2.50 -1.06
C ILE A 109 -16.55 2.61 -2.08
N GLY A 110 -17.26 1.50 -2.35
CA GLY A 110 -18.34 1.48 -3.33
C GLY A 110 -17.87 1.37 -4.79
N ALA A 111 -16.63 0.92 -5.02
CA ALA A 111 -16.09 0.67 -6.36
C ALA A 111 -16.37 -0.76 -6.83
N ASN A 112 -16.40 -0.95 -8.16
CA ASN A 112 -16.51 -2.28 -8.75
C ASN A 112 -15.48 -2.43 -9.90
N PRO A 113 -14.18 -2.51 -9.59
CA PRO A 113 -13.13 -2.55 -10.58
C PRO A 113 -13.18 -3.84 -11.41
N THR A 114 -12.87 -3.74 -12.70
CA THR A 114 -12.67 -4.90 -13.59
C THR A 114 -11.41 -5.67 -13.15
N HIS A 115 -10.35 -4.94 -12.81
CA HIS A 115 -9.07 -5.48 -12.39
C HIS A 115 -8.85 -5.25 -10.89
N ALA A 116 -8.85 -6.33 -10.13
CA ALA A 116 -8.56 -6.33 -8.70
C ALA A 116 -7.21 -6.99 -8.47
N ILE A 117 -6.20 -6.22 -8.02
CA ILE A 117 -4.81 -6.66 -7.95
C ILE A 117 -4.31 -6.62 -6.51
N TYR A 118 -3.83 -7.76 -6.01
CA TYR A 118 -3.09 -7.83 -4.76
C TYR A 118 -1.59 -7.83 -5.06
N GLY A 119 -0.94 -6.72 -4.81
CA GLY A 119 0.44 -6.47 -5.17
C GLY A 119 1.46 -7.23 -4.35
N ASN A 120 2.74 -7.01 -4.67
CA ASN A 120 3.85 -7.54 -3.89
C ASN A 120 4.04 -6.75 -2.59
N VAL A 121 4.77 -7.35 -1.63
CA VAL A 121 5.25 -6.64 -0.44
C VAL A 121 6.55 -5.90 -0.76
N GLY A 122 6.73 -4.72 -0.19
CA GLY A 122 7.99 -3.98 -0.27
C GLY A 122 7.81 -2.47 -0.16
N GLY A 123 8.79 -1.78 0.42
CA GLY A 123 8.77 -0.32 0.56
C GLY A 123 8.93 0.43 -0.78
N ASN A 124 9.42 -0.23 -1.82
CA ASN A 124 9.55 0.29 -3.17
C ASN A 124 8.31 0.01 -4.04
N THR A 125 7.41 -0.87 -3.62
CA THR A 125 6.27 -1.28 -4.44
C THR A 125 5.26 -0.16 -4.73
N PRO A 126 5.01 0.82 -3.84
CA PRO A 126 4.15 1.95 -4.19
C PRO A 126 4.62 2.67 -5.45
N GLN A 127 5.89 3.04 -5.53
CA GLN A 127 6.45 3.72 -6.70
C GLN A 127 6.44 2.83 -7.94
N LYS A 128 6.79 1.55 -7.79
CA LYS A 128 6.72 0.56 -8.88
C LYS A 128 5.34 0.53 -9.52
N TYR A 129 4.30 0.48 -8.69
CA TYR A 129 2.92 0.37 -9.19
C TYR A 129 2.35 1.67 -9.72
N ILE A 130 2.81 2.83 -9.22
CA ILE A 130 2.51 4.10 -9.84
C ILE A 130 3.05 4.13 -11.27
N ASN A 131 4.30 3.73 -11.47
CA ASN A 131 4.92 3.68 -12.80
C ASN A 131 4.18 2.71 -13.72
N GLU A 132 3.86 1.50 -13.23
CA GLU A 132 3.11 0.51 -14.01
C GLU A 132 1.73 1.01 -14.43
N MET A 133 0.99 1.63 -13.51
CA MET A 133 -0.33 2.16 -13.84
C MET A 133 -0.24 3.38 -14.78
N ALA A 134 0.78 4.21 -14.62
CA ALA A 134 1.04 5.29 -15.56
C ALA A 134 1.31 4.78 -16.98
N GLU A 135 2.13 3.73 -17.13
CA GLU A 135 2.35 3.09 -18.43
C GLU A 135 1.05 2.52 -19.02
N LYS A 136 0.25 1.84 -18.20
CA LYS A 136 -1.04 1.26 -18.65
C LYS A 136 -2.06 2.33 -19.04
N ILE A 137 -2.10 3.47 -18.34
CA ILE A 137 -2.95 4.61 -18.72
C ILE A 137 -2.45 5.21 -20.02
N ALA A 138 -1.16 5.41 -20.18
CA ALA A 138 -0.58 5.96 -21.41
C ALA A 138 -0.84 5.07 -22.65
N THR A 139 -0.95 3.75 -22.47
CA THR A 139 -1.28 2.78 -23.55
C THR A 139 -2.77 2.57 -23.76
N GLY A 140 -3.63 3.12 -22.88
CA GLY A 140 -5.08 2.94 -22.96
C GLY A 140 -5.58 1.60 -22.42
N ASP A 141 -4.75 0.85 -21.68
CA ASP A 141 -5.14 -0.42 -21.05
C ASP A 141 -5.91 -0.21 -19.75
N VAL A 142 -5.78 0.97 -19.15
CA VAL A 142 -6.41 1.39 -17.89
C VAL A 142 -6.88 2.83 -18.04
N ASP A 143 -8.10 3.12 -17.62
CA ASP A 143 -8.62 4.50 -17.60
C ASP A 143 -8.40 5.15 -16.23
N VAL A 144 -8.76 4.46 -15.15
CA VAL A 144 -8.67 4.97 -13.78
C VAL A 144 -8.15 3.91 -12.83
N ALA A 145 -6.95 4.12 -12.31
CA ALA A 145 -6.33 3.26 -11.31
C ALA A 145 -6.41 3.86 -9.89
N LEU A 146 -6.80 3.04 -8.91
CA LEU A 146 -6.64 3.32 -7.49
C LEU A 146 -5.59 2.38 -6.91
N ILE A 147 -4.54 2.95 -6.31
CA ILE A 147 -3.51 2.19 -5.59
C ILE A 147 -3.63 2.55 -4.11
N THR A 148 -3.73 1.55 -3.24
CA THR A 148 -3.76 1.73 -1.78
C THR A 148 -2.98 0.65 -1.06
N GLY A 149 -2.69 0.88 0.20
CA GLY A 149 -2.04 -0.09 1.06
C GLY A 149 -2.14 0.33 2.51
N SER A 150 -1.88 -0.57 3.43
CA SER A 150 -1.98 -0.30 4.86
C SER A 150 -1.16 -1.26 5.69
N GLU A 151 -0.92 -0.90 6.95
CA GLU A 151 -0.40 -1.78 7.98
C GLU A 151 -1.12 -1.56 9.31
N ALA A 152 -1.38 -2.64 10.05
CA ALA A 152 -2.00 -2.61 11.38
C ALA A 152 -1.15 -3.36 12.43
N ILE A 153 0.18 -3.30 12.30
CA ILE A 153 1.13 -4.07 13.11
C ILE A 153 1.01 -3.71 14.59
N LYS A 154 0.92 -2.40 14.91
CA LYS A 154 0.80 -1.93 16.29
C LYS A 154 -0.49 -2.42 16.94
N THR A 155 -1.62 -2.34 16.23
CA THR A 155 -2.92 -2.83 16.69
C THR A 155 -2.87 -4.32 16.99
N ALA A 156 -2.32 -5.12 16.05
CA ALA A 156 -2.16 -6.57 16.25
C ALA A 156 -1.29 -6.89 17.47
N GLN A 157 -0.16 -6.20 17.65
CA GLN A 157 0.72 -6.40 18.79
C GLN A 157 0.05 -6.03 20.11
N LEU A 158 -0.70 -4.94 20.15
CA LEU A 158 -1.43 -4.53 21.36
C LEU A 158 -2.54 -5.51 21.69
N ALA A 159 -3.31 -5.96 20.70
CA ALA A 159 -4.35 -6.95 20.90
C ALA A 159 -3.78 -8.26 21.45
N LEU A 160 -2.69 -8.76 20.86
CA LEU A 160 -2.01 -9.96 21.35
C LEU A 160 -1.51 -9.81 22.79
N ARG A 161 -0.89 -8.68 23.13
CA ARG A 161 -0.40 -8.42 24.49
C ARG A 161 -1.52 -8.36 25.53
N ASN A 162 -2.69 -7.86 25.12
CA ASN A 162 -3.84 -7.69 25.99
C ASN A 162 -4.79 -8.91 25.98
N GLY A 163 -4.46 -9.96 25.21
CA GLY A 163 -5.31 -11.15 25.08
C GLY A 163 -6.65 -10.89 24.41
N LEU A 164 -6.70 -9.89 23.52
CA LEU A 164 -7.92 -9.51 22.80
C LEU A 164 -8.12 -10.39 21.57
N GLU A 165 -9.35 -10.70 21.27
CA GLU A 165 -9.77 -11.34 20.03
C GLU A 165 -10.31 -10.27 19.08
N LEU A 166 -9.65 -10.09 17.93
CA LEU A 166 -10.12 -9.25 16.85
C LEU A 166 -10.67 -10.15 15.74
N ASP A 167 -11.57 -9.64 14.94
CA ASP A 167 -12.05 -10.31 13.74
C ASP A 167 -11.73 -9.47 12.51
N TRP A 168 -10.69 -9.89 11.79
CA TRP A 168 -10.25 -9.30 10.51
C TRP A 168 -10.54 -10.22 9.33
N GLN A 169 -11.29 -11.31 9.58
CA GLN A 169 -11.67 -12.22 8.52
C GLN A 169 -12.68 -11.57 7.58
N GLU A 170 -12.41 -11.61 6.30
CA GLU A 170 -13.27 -11.07 5.26
C GLU A 170 -13.36 -12.02 4.07
N HIS A 171 -14.57 -12.21 3.58
CA HIS A 171 -14.88 -13.04 2.44
C HIS A 171 -15.50 -12.15 1.35
N ASP A 172 -14.71 -11.75 0.39
CA ASP A 172 -15.16 -10.96 -0.75
C ASP A 172 -14.95 -11.78 -2.03
N GLU A 173 -16.01 -12.01 -2.77
CA GLU A 173 -16.01 -12.80 -3.98
C GLU A 173 -15.45 -12.02 -5.18
N GLY A 174 -15.11 -12.75 -6.24
CA GLY A 174 -14.68 -12.22 -7.52
C GLY A 174 -13.21 -12.50 -7.84
N PRO A 175 -12.83 -12.31 -9.10
CA PRO A 175 -11.48 -12.56 -9.55
C PRO A 175 -10.50 -11.56 -8.90
N GLN A 176 -9.30 -12.08 -8.59
CA GLN A 176 -8.17 -11.28 -8.13
C GLN A 176 -6.89 -11.76 -8.82
N GLU A 177 -6.04 -10.83 -9.20
CA GLU A 177 -4.67 -11.10 -9.60
C GLU A 177 -3.79 -11.03 -8.35
N ASP A 178 -3.32 -12.17 -7.84
CA ASP A 178 -2.35 -12.23 -6.74
C ASP A 178 -0.91 -12.28 -7.30
N ARG A 179 -0.12 -11.23 -7.06
CA ARG A 179 1.27 -11.11 -7.52
C ARG A 179 2.30 -11.75 -6.59
N GLY A 180 1.85 -12.38 -5.52
CA GLY A 180 2.72 -13.05 -4.56
C GLY A 180 3.64 -12.10 -3.80
N LEU A 181 4.73 -12.64 -3.26
CA LEU A 181 5.64 -11.90 -2.37
C LEU A 181 6.57 -10.93 -3.08
N GLY A 182 6.74 -11.07 -4.39
CA GLY A 182 7.71 -10.28 -5.15
C GLY A 182 9.14 -10.82 -5.08
N GLU A 183 10.10 -9.97 -5.42
CA GLU A 183 11.51 -10.32 -5.47
C GLU A 183 12.11 -10.40 -4.06
N LYS A 184 13.04 -11.33 -3.88
CA LYS A 184 13.83 -11.41 -2.65
C LYS A 184 14.90 -10.33 -2.70
N LEU A 185 14.80 -9.35 -1.80
CA LEU A 185 15.78 -8.26 -1.68
C LEU A 185 17.03 -8.65 -0.86
N SER A 186 17.05 -9.84 -0.27
CA SER A 186 18.19 -10.34 0.51
C SER A 186 18.39 -11.83 0.24
N THR A 187 19.65 -12.24 0.21
CA THR A 187 20.04 -13.63 0.06
C THR A 187 19.90 -14.41 1.37
N SER A 188 19.88 -15.73 1.29
CA SER A 188 19.89 -16.58 2.49
C SER A 188 21.18 -16.42 3.32
N HIS A 189 22.28 -16.06 2.67
CA HIS A 189 23.56 -15.78 3.33
C HIS A 189 23.48 -14.50 4.16
N GLU A 190 22.96 -13.42 3.59
CA GLU A 190 22.73 -12.15 4.32
C GLU A 190 21.81 -12.35 5.52
N PHE A 191 20.70 -13.09 5.35
CA PHE A 191 19.82 -13.43 6.47
C PHE A 191 20.52 -14.25 7.58
N ALA A 192 21.41 -15.18 7.21
CA ALA A 192 22.16 -15.97 8.18
C ALA A 192 23.14 -15.10 9.01
N HIS A 193 23.57 -13.97 8.46
CA HIS A 193 24.43 -12.99 9.14
C HIS A 193 23.66 -11.80 9.75
N GLY A 194 22.34 -11.91 9.90
CA GLY A 194 21.51 -10.90 10.53
C GLY A 194 21.19 -9.69 9.66
N LEU A 195 21.44 -9.75 8.35
CA LEU A 195 21.17 -8.67 7.39
C LEU A 195 19.83 -8.87 6.68
N GLY A 196 18.75 -8.93 7.44
CA GLY A 196 17.43 -9.29 6.90
C GLY A 196 16.38 -8.19 6.92
N ILE A 197 16.58 -7.12 7.70
CA ILE A 197 15.62 -6.03 7.84
C ILE A 197 16.34 -4.68 7.81
N PRO A 198 15.65 -3.57 7.43
CA PRO A 198 16.27 -2.25 7.25
C PRO A 198 17.09 -1.76 8.45
N ILE A 199 16.60 -1.95 9.66
CA ILE A 199 17.31 -1.52 10.89
C ILE A 199 18.66 -2.24 11.06
N GLN A 200 18.87 -3.37 10.42
CA GLN A 200 20.13 -4.13 10.44
C GLN A 200 21.05 -3.75 9.28
N THR A 201 20.46 -3.39 8.14
CA THR A 201 21.21 -3.13 6.90
C THR A 201 21.55 -1.66 6.70
N TYR A 202 20.68 -0.72 7.04
CA TYR A 202 20.91 0.71 6.82
C TYR A 202 22.14 1.26 7.56
N PRO A 203 22.46 0.84 8.80
CA PRO A 203 23.70 1.26 9.44
C PRO A 203 24.99 0.93 8.66
N LEU A 204 24.96 -0.14 7.86
CA LEU A 204 26.11 -0.49 7.00
C LEU A 204 26.29 0.55 5.87
N PHE A 205 25.18 0.95 5.23
CA PHE A 205 25.20 1.97 4.18
C PHE A 205 25.59 3.33 4.73
N GLU A 206 25.02 3.72 5.89
CA GLU A 206 25.36 4.97 6.54
C GLU A 206 26.85 5.03 6.92
N ASN A 207 27.43 3.96 7.47
CA ASN A 207 28.85 3.88 7.77
C ASN A 207 29.71 3.95 6.51
N ALA A 208 29.31 3.32 5.41
CA ALA A 208 30.03 3.41 4.15
C ALA A 208 30.02 4.83 3.58
N ILE A 209 28.86 5.49 3.59
CA ILE A 209 28.69 6.88 3.15
C ILE A 209 29.52 7.83 4.05
N ARG A 210 29.44 7.66 5.36
CA ARG A 210 30.20 8.43 6.33
C ARG A 210 31.72 8.31 6.05
N GLY A 211 32.21 7.09 5.90
CA GLY A 211 33.62 6.83 5.58
C GLY A 211 34.04 7.44 4.24
N ALA A 212 33.21 7.33 3.20
CA ALA A 212 33.48 7.94 1.90
C ALA A 212 33.55 9.48 1.93
N ARG A 213 32.81 10.09 2.87
CA ARG A 213 32.82 11.55 3.08
C ARG A 213 33.92 12.01 4.04
N GLY A 214 34.68 11.10 4.64
CA GLY A 214 35.73 11.43 5.64
C GLY A 214 35.20 11.95 6.95
N HIS A 215 33.91 11.70 7.26
CA HIS A 215 33.26 12.11 8.50
C HIS A 215 33.64 11.19 9.68
N THR A 216 33.66 11.73 10.88
CA THR A 216 33.82 10.98 12.12
C THR A 216 32.48 10.37 12.57
N ILE A 217 32.46 9.67 13.71
CA ILE A 217 31.21 9.12 14.29
C ILE A 217 30.36 10.26 14.90
N GLU A 218 30.97 11.33 15.30
CA GLU A 218 30.34 12.50 15.92
C GLU A 218 29.67 13.43 14.91
N ASP A 219 30.05 13.36 13.63
CA ASP A 219 29.44 14.13 12.53
C ASP A 219 28.09 13.56 12.12
#